data_2170fa88c66e8708bd7757b2e0a0b1b3
#
_entry.id   2170fa88c66e8708bd7757b2e0a0b1b3
#
_cell.length_a   1.000
_cell.length_b   1.000
_cell.length_c   1.000
_cell.angle_alpha   90.00
_cell.angle_beta   90.00
_cell.angle_gamma   90.00
#
_symmetry.space_group_name_H-M   'P 1'
#
loop_
_entity.id
_entity.type
_entity.pdbx_description
1 polymer ?
#
loop_
_entity_poly.entity_id
_entity_poly.type
_entity_poly.pdbx_seq_one_letter_code
_entity_poly.pdbx_strand_id
1 'polypeptide(L)'
;MSPRYGNTLRQIPKGIWVLGFVSILMDISSEMIHSLLPLFMVTTLGTSVLTVGIIEGLAESTALIVKVFSGIISDYIGKRKSLALFGYALGALTKPLFALASSSGLVLTARLLDRIGKGVRGAPRDALVADIAPPHLRGASFGLRQSLDTVGAFLGPLLATGLMLLWANDFRAIFWIAVIPGTLAVTLLFLE
;
A
#
# COMPACT_ATOMS: atom_id res chain seq x y z
N MET A 1 7.24 22.01 -31.18
CA MET A 1 7.88 20.68 -31.07
C MET A 1 7.12 19.91 -29.97
N SER A 2 6.21 19.01 -30.34
CA SER A 2 5.49 18.18 -29.36
C SER A 2 6.43 17.06 -28.88
N PRO A 3 6.65 16.88 -27.59
CA PRO A 3 7.43 15.75 -27.10
C PRO A 3 6.67 14.46 -27.43
N ARG A 4 7.35 13.52 -28.04
CA ARG A 4 6.82 12.19 -28.38
C ARG A 4 6.69 11.35 -27.10
N TYR A 5 5.64 11.59 -26.32
CA TYR A 5 5.39 10.90 -25.05
C TYR A 5 5.34 9.37 -25.20
N GLY A 6 4.90 8.84 -26.34
CA GLY A 6 4.86 7.41 -26.60
C GLY A 6 6.22 6.71 -26.64
N ASN A 7 7.31 7.41 -26.93
CA ASN A 7 8.66 6.84 -26.89
C ASN A 7 9.25 6.84 -25.47
N THR A 8 8.88 7.78 -24.62
CA THR A 8 9.41 7.91 -23.26
C THR A 8 9.04 6.72 -22.37
N LEU A 9 7.78 6.27 -22.42
CA LEU A 9 7.32 5.13 -21.63
C LEU A 9 8.04 3.81 -21.97
N ARG A 10 8.40 3.62 -23.25
CA ARG A 10 9.14 2.44 -23.71
C ARG A 10 10.61 2.43 -23.24
N GLN A 11 11.15 3.58 -22.91
CA GLN A 11 12.53 3.74 -22.44
C GLN A 11 12.65 3.56 -20.91
N ILE A 12 11.53 3.56 -20.18
CA ILE A 12 11.54 3.34 -18.73
C ILE A 12 11.99 1.92 -18.42
N PRO A 13 13.01 1.75 -17.55
CA PRO A 13 13.52 0.43 -17.17
C PRO A 13 12.43 -0.50 -16.62
N LYS A 14 12.54 -1.80 -16.91
CA LYS A 14 11.55 -2.81 -16.49
C LYS A 14 11.35 -2.84 -14.97
N GLY A 15 12.40 -2.71 -14.17
CA GLY A 15 12.30 -2.68 -12.71
C GLY A 15 11.36 -1.57 -12.18
N ILE A 16 11.23 -0.43 -12.87
CA ILE A 16 10.30 0.63 -12.48
C ILE A 16 8.85 0.22 -12.76
N TRP A 17 8.59 -0.47 -13.87
CA TRP A 17 7.29 -1.05 -14.14
C TRP A 17 6.89 -2.09 -13.10
N VAL A 18 7.83 -2.96 -12.71
CA VAL A 18 7.58 -3.95 -11.64
C VAL A 18 7.28 -3.27 -10.32
N LEU A 19 8.07 -2.27 -9.90
CA LEU A 19 7.79 -1.48 -8.71
C LEU A 19 6.41 -0.79 -8.78
N GLY A 20 6.02 -0.31 -9.95
CA GLY A 20 4.69 0.27 -10.17
C GLY A 20 3.57 -0.77 -10.02
N PHE A 21 3.72 -1.97 -10.60
CA PHE A 21 2.75 -3.05 -10.44
C PHE A 21 2.68 -3.60 -9.02
N VAL A 22 3.79 -3.68 -8.31
CA VAL A 22 3.82 -4.00 -6.87
C VAL A 22 3.03 -2.96 -6.09
N SER A 23 3.22 -1.69 -6.40
CA SER A 23 2.50 -0.60 -5.74
C SER A 23 0.99 -0.65 -6.00
N ILE A 24 0.55 -0.78 -7.27
CA ILE A 24 -0.88 -0.85 -7.59
C ILE A 24 -1.57 -2.02 -6.90
N LEU A 25 -0.95 -3.21 -6.88
CA LEU A 25 -1.51 -4.39 -6.21
C LEU A 25 -1.63 -4.18 -4.70
N MET A 26 -0.59 -3.62 -4.08
CA MET A 26 -0.61 -3.34 -2.64
C MET A 26 -1.60 -2.23 -2.29
N ASP A 27 -1.74 -1.21 -3.11
CA ASP A 27 -2.68 -0.12 -2.88
C ASP A 27 -4.12 -0.59 -3.09
N ILE A 28 -4.42 -1.41 -4.10
CA ILE A 28 -5.72 -2.09 -4.23
C ILE A 28 -6.03 -2.87 -2.94
N SER A 29 -5.11 -3.72 -2.48
CA SER A 29 -5.26 -4.50 -1.24
C SER A 29 -5.55 -3.63 -0.03
N SER A 30 -4.77 -2.57 0.15
CA SER A 30 -4.89 -1.69 1.31
C SER A 30 -6.17 -0.86 1.26
N GLU A 31 -6.49 -0.27 0.12
CA GLU A 31 -7.63 0.63 -0.03
C GLU A 31 -8.98 -0.11 -0.04
N MET A 32 -9.01 -1.39 -0.46
CA MET A 32 -10.19 -2.24 -0.26
C MET A 32 -10.58 -2.36 1.22
N ILE A 33 -9.59 -2.48 2.10
CA ILE A 33 -9.83 -2.57 3.55
C ILE A 33 -10.12 -1.18 4.14
N HIS A 34 -9.24 -0.21 3.84
CA HIS A 34 -9.27 1.09 4.50
C HIS A 34 -10.54 1.90 4.20
N SER A 35 -11.09 1.76 2.99
CA SER A 35 -12.35 2.42 2.62
C SER A 35 -13.57 1.88 3.40
N LEU A 36 -13.55 0.61 3.77
CA LEU A 36 -14.64 -0.03 4.50
C LEU A 36 -14.41 -0.09 6.02
N LEU A 37 -13.17 0.09 6.47
CA LEU A 37 -12.78 -0.12 7.87
C LEU A 37 -13.54 0.78 8.86
N PRO A 38 -13.73 2.09 8.62
CA PRO A 38 -14.53 2.93 9.52
C PRO A 38 -15.97 2.43 9.67
N LEU A 39 -16.59 2.03 8.55
CA LEU A 39 -17.95 1.51 8.55
C LEU A 39 -18.03 0.18 9.32
N PHE A 40 -17.11 -0.75 9.07
CA PHE A 40 -16.99 -2.01 9.79
C PHE A 40 -16.84 -1.80 11.30
N MET A 41 -15.98 -0.87 11.72
CA MET A 41 -15.77 -0.57 13.14
C MET A 41 -17.03 -0.06 13.81
N VAL A 42 -17.76 0.84 13.16
CA VAL A 42 -19.00 1.43 13.73
C VAL A 42 -20.15 0.41 13.71
N THR A 43 -20.41 -0.24 12.57
CA THR A 43 -21.60 -1.06 12.39
C THR A 43 -21.46 -2.48 12.95
N THR A 44 -20.25 -3.08 12.84
CA THR A 44 -20.02 -4.47 13.25
C THR A 44 -19.41 -4.58 14.64
N LEU A 45 -18.46 -3.70 14.98
CA LEU A 45 -17.77 -3.73 16.27
C LEU A 45 -18.38 -2.78 17.31
N GLY A 46 -19.37 -1.95 16.94
CA GLY A 46 -19.99 -0.97 17.84
C GLY A 46 -19.05 0.11 18.35
N THR A 47 -17.96 0.39 17.61
CA THR A 47 -16.93 1.36 18.01
C THR A 47 -17.46 2.79 17.83
N SER A 48 -17.17 3.69 18.78
CA SER A 48 -17.56 5.10 18.65
C SER A 48 -16.79 5.79 17.51
N VAL A 49 -17.42 6.75 16.84
CA VAL A 49 -16.80 7.55 15.77
C VAL A 49 -15.54 8.27 16.26
N LEU A 50 -15.52 8.72 17.52
CA LEU A 50 -14.34 9.33 18.14
C LEU A 50 -13.19 8.33 18.21
N THR A 51 -13.44 7.10 18.62
CA THR A 51 -12.42 6.04 18.69
C THR A 51 -11.89 5.71 17.29
N VAL A 52 -12.75 5.66 16.26
CA VAL A 52 -12.33 5.47 14.86
C VAL A 52 -11.37 6.59 14.45
N GLY A 53 -11.72 7.86 14.72
CA GLY A 53 -10.85 9.00 14.41
C GLY A 53 -9.49 8.94 15.11
N ILE A 54 -9.46 8.51 16.37
CA ILE A 54 -8.21 8.34 17.12
C ILE A 54 -7.34 7.22 16.47
N ILE A 55 -7.94 6.09 16.13
CA ILE A 55 -7.22 4.97 15.48
C ILE A 55 -6.63 5.39 14.15
N GLU A 56 -7.41 6.08 13.30
CA GLU A 56 -6.93 6.57 12.01
C GLU A 56 -5.82 7.62 12.18
N GLY A 57 -5.98 8.58 13.10
CA GLY A 57 -4.98 9.61 13.37
C GLY A 57 -3.65 9.03 13.87
N LEU A 58 -3.69 8.08 14.82
CA LEU A 58 -2.50 7.38 15.31
C LEU A 58 -1.82 6.58 14.19
N ALA A 59 -2.60 5.89 13.37
CA ALA A 59 -2.09 5.10 12.28
C ALA A 59 -1.37 5.96 11.23
N GLU A 60 -1.98 7.04 10.75
CA GLU A 60 -1.36 7.92 9.76
C GLU A 60 -0.10 8.61 10.32
N SER A 61 -0.14 9.08 11.56
CA SER A 61 1.05 9.65 12.23
C SER A 61 2.19 8.64 12.29
N THR A 62 1.88 7.38 12.61
CA THR A 62 2.87 6.29 12.65
C THR A 62 3.54 6.09 11.29
N ALA A 63 2.77 6.08 10.18
CA ALA A 63 3.34 5.93 8.84
C ALA A 63 4.32 7.04 8.49
N LEU A 64 3.99 8.30 8.82
CA LEU A 64 4.85 9.45 8.56
C LEU A 64 6.15 9.38 9.36
N ILE A 65 6.06 9.10 10.66
CA ILE A 65 7.23 8.98 11.55
C ILE A 65 8.14 7.85 11.05
N VAL A 66 7.59 6.67 10.84
CA VAL A 66 8.36 5.49 10.39
C VAL A 66 9.01 5.74 9.03
N LYS A 67 8.34 6.47 8.11
CA LYS A 67 8.91 6.80 6.79
C LYS A 67 10.19 7.62 6.91
N VAL A 68 10.25 8.58 7.84
CA VAL A 68 11.47 9.39 8.07
C VAL A 68 12.64 8.51 8.53
N PHE A 69 12.41 7.68 9.56
CA PHE A 69 13.44 6.77 10.07
C PHE A 69 13.84 5.71 9.04
N SER A 70 12.89 5.18 8.28
CA SER A 70 13.14 4.22 7.21
C SER A 70 14.06 4.77 6.13
N GLY A 71 13.95 6.05 5.78
CA GLY A 71 14.87 6.72 4.85
C GLY A 71 16.31 6.69 5.36
N ILE A 72 16.53 7.13 6.61
CA ILE A 72 17.85 7.15 7.24
C ILE A 72 18.45 5.73 7.30
N ILE A 73 17.67 4.75 7.75
CA ILE A 73 18.10 3.34 7.83
C ILE A 73 18.43 2.78 6.44
N SER A 74 17.60 3.09 5.43
CA SER A 74 17.81 2.67 4.06
C SER A 74 19.13 3.17 3.48
N ASP A 75 19.46 4.42 3.72
CA ASP A 75 20.71 5.03 3.25
C ASP A 75 21.93 4.47 3.99
N TYR A 76 21.80 4.20 5.29
CA TYR A 76 22.88 3.62 6.10
C TYR A 76 23.19 2.16 5.73
N ILE A 77 22.14 1.32 5.58
CA ILE A 77 22.30 -0.12 5.30
C ILE A 77 22.61 -0.38 3.82
N GLY A 78 22.16 0.49 2.89
CA GLY A 78 22.31 0.32 1.45
C GLY A 78 21.49 -0.83 0.84
N LYS A 79 20.70 -1.57 1.62
CA LYS A 79 19.88 -2.72 1.16
C LYS A 79 18.43 -2.32 0.92
N ARG A 80 18.22 -1.39 -0.02
CA ARG A 80 16.92 -0.76 -0.30
C ARG A 80 15.83 -1.77 -0.67
N LYS A 81 16.15 -2.74 -1.53
CA LYS A 81 15.18 -3.77 -1.95
C LYS A 81 14.71 -4.63 -0.77
N SER A 82 15.63 -5.10 0.08
CA SER A 82 15.27 -5.93 1.24
C SER A 82 14.39 -5.18 2.23
N LEU A 83 14.65 -3.90 2.45
CA LEU A 83 13.86 -3.08 3.36
C LEU A 83 12.46 -2.79 2.76
N ALA A 84 12.38 -2.50 1.46
CA ALA A 84 11.11 -2.37 0.76
C ALA A 84 10.30 -3.67 0.84
N LEU A 85 10.93 -4.82 0.53
CA LEU A 85 10.29 -6.14 0.60
C LEU A 85 9.75 -6.44 2.00
N PHE A 86 10.53 -6.16 3.06
CA PHE A 86 10.06 -6.31 4.44
C PHE A 86 8.82 -5.45 4.72
N GLY A 87 8.81 -4.18 4.28
CA GLY A 87 7.65 -3.30 4.47
C GLY A 87 6.41 -3.77 3.70
N TYR A 88 6.57 -4.29 2.48
CA TYR A 88 5.48 -4.90 1.70
C TYR A 88 4.97 -6.19 2.36
N ALA A 89 5.87 -7.07 2.81
CA ALA A 89 5.51 -8.31 3.49
C ALA A 89 4.75 -8.04 4.79
N LEU A 90 5.22 -7.09 5.61
CA LEU A 90 4.52 -6.70 6.83
C LEU A 90 3.11 -6.19 6.50
N GLY A 91 2.96 -5.31 5.49
CA GLY A 91 1.66 -4.83 5.04
C GLY A 91 0.73 -5.95 4.57
N ALA A 92 1.23 -6.95 3.82
CA ALA A 92 0.43 -8.09 3.38
C ALA A 92 0.01 -8.99 4.55
N LEU A 93 0.92 -9.24 5.51
CA LEU A 93 0.65 -10.06 6.69
C LEU A 93 -0.40 -9.44 7.64
N THR A 94 -0.61 -8.13 7.58
CA THR A 94 -1.66 -7.48 8.39
C THR A 94 -3.05 -7.66 7.82
N LYS A 95 -3.22 -7.97 6.53
CA LYS A 95 -4.54 -8.08 5.89
C LYS A 95 -5.44 -9.15 6.53
N PRO A 96 -4.95 -10.38 6.82
CA PRO A 96 -5.73 -11.35 7.57
C PRO A 96 -6.17 -10.87 8.97
N LEU A 97 -5.36 -10.03 9.63
CA LEU A 97 -5.72 -9.51 10.96
C LEU A 97 -6.97 -8.64 10.93
N PHE A 98 -7.18 -7.86 9.84
CA PHE A 98 -8.42 -7.10 9.67
C PHE A 98 -9.62 -8.00 9.47
N ALA A 99 -9.49 -9.07 8.69
CA ALA A 99 -10.57 -10.03 8.47
C ALA A 99 -10.96 -10.79 9.74
N LEU A 100 -9.98 -11.05 10.62
CA LEU A 100 -10.17 -11.75 11.89
C LEU A 100 -10.51 -10.80 13.04
N ALA A 101 -10.55 -9.49 12.81
CA ALA A 101 -10.76 -8.51 13.88
C ALA A 101 -12.13 -8.68 14.54
N SER A 102 -12.10 -8.89 15.87
CA SER A 102 -13.28 -9.02 16.73
C SER A 102 -13.43 -7.86 17.73
N SER A 103 -12.46 -6.94 17.75
CA SER A 103 -12.47 -5.79 18.64
C SER A 103 -11.74 -4.61 18.02
N SER A 104 -12.06 -3.40 18.47
CA SER A 104 -11.36 -2.17 18.05
C SER A 104 -9.88 -2.17 18.43
N GLY A 105 -9.48 -2.86 19.51
CA GLY A 105 -8.09 -3.04 19.89
C GLY A 105 -7.29 -3.88 18.87
N LEU A 106 -7.88 -4.94 18.34
CA LEU A 106 -7.23 -5.74 17.28
C LEU A 106 -7.16 -4.97 15.97
N VAL A 107 -8.19 -4.17 15.63
CA VAL A 107 -8.15 -3.27 14.49
C VAL A 107 -7.02 -2.24 14.64
N LEU A 108 -6.88 -1.62 15.81
CA LEU A 108 -5.79 -0.68 16.09
C LEU A 108 -4.43 -1.34 15.86
N THR A 109 -4.21 -2.54 16.40
CA THR A 109 -2.96 -3.28 16.23
C THR A 109 -2.68 -3.58 14.76
N ALA A 110 -3.66 -4.11 14.02
CA ALA A 110 -3.53 -4.39 12.59
C ALA A 110 -3.24 -3.11 11.80
N ARG A 111 -3.91 -2.01 12.14
CA ARG A 111 -3.75 -0.71 11.49
C ARG A 111 -2.36 -0.12 11.72
N LEU A 112 -1.86 -0.16 12.96
CA LEU A 112 -0.51 0.31 13.28
C LEU A 112 0.57 -0.51 12.55
N LEU A 113 0.46 -1.85 12.55
CA LEU A 113 1.40 -2.71 11.84
C LEU A 113 1.37 -2.46 10.32
N ASP A 114 0.20 -2.29 9.73
CA ASP A 114 0.06 -1.94 8.31
C ASP A 114 0.74 -0.60 7.99
N ARG A 115 0.54 0.40 8.85
CA ARG A 115 1.15 1.73 8.69
C ARG A 115 2.66 1.73 8.92
N ILE A 116 3.16 0.92 9.83
CA ILE A 116 4.60 0.65 9.97
C ILE A 116 5.14 0.05 8.66
N GLY A 117 4.48 -0.98 8.11
CA GLY A 117 4.87 -1.56 6.82
C GLY A 117 4.89 -0.53 5.69
N LYS A 118 3.87 0.34 5.61
CA LYS A 118 3.81 1.46 4.63
C LYS A 118 4.95 2.46 4.84
N GLY A 119 5.23 2.83 6.06
CA GLY A 119 6.34 3.73 6.41
C GLY A 119 7.70 3.15 6.04
N VAL A 120 7.93 1.87 6.40
CA VAL A 120 9.19 1.17 6.12
C VAL A 120 9.47 1.05 4.62
N ARG A 121 8.46 0.75 3.79
CA ARG A 121 8.67 0.58 2.34
C ARG A 121 8.76 1.90 1.57
N GLY A 122 8.22 3.00 2.10
CA GLY A 122 8.02 4.25 1.37
C GLY A 122 9.32 4.87 0.85
N ALA A 123 10.24 5.21 1.75
CA ALA A 123 11.51 5.84 1.39
C ALA A 123 12.46 4.90 0.60
N PRO A 124 12.67 3.60 1.00
CA PRO A 124 13.50 2.69 0.21
C PRO A 124 12.98 2.44 -1.20
N ARG A 125 11.65 2.35 -1.40
CA ARG A 125 11.05 2.21 -2.72
C ARG A 125 11.32 3.43 -3.60
N ASP A 126 11.14 4.63 -3.05
CA ASP A 126 11.38 5.87 -3.79
C ASP A 126 12.88 6.00 -4.16
N ALA A 127 13.78 5.59 -3.27
CA ALA A 127 15.21 5.54 -3.53
C ALA A 127 15.56 4.50 -4.62
N LEU A 128 14.93 3.32 -4.64
CA LEU A 128 15.11 2.34 -5.72
C LEU A 128 14.72 2.90 -7.09
N VAL A 129 13.62 3.65 -7.17
CA VAL A 129 13.23 4.31 -8.42
C VAL A 129 14.31 5.30 -8.87
N ALA A 130 14.88 6.08 -7.94
CA ALA A 130 15.94 7.02 -8.25
C ALA A 130 17.24 6.36 -8.72
N ASP A 131 17.57 5.17 -8.16
CA ASP A 131 18.76 4.40 -8.54
C ASP A 131 18.64 3.74 -9.91
N ILE A 132 17.46 3.18 -10.21
CA ILE A 132 17.20 2.46 -11.46
C ILE A 132 16.98 3.43 -12.63
N ALA A 133 16.38 4.59 -12.38
CA ALA A 133 16.01 5.55 -13.41
C ALA A 133 17.21 6.33 -13.96
N PRO A 134 17.47 6.30 -15.28
CA PRO A 134 18.43 7.21 -15.90
C PRO A 134 18.12 8.68 -15.56
N PRO A 135 19.11 9.56 -15.41
CA PRO A 135 18.88 10.95 -15.00
C PRO A 135 17.80 11.69 -15.81
N HIS A 136 17.80 11.50 -17.13
CA HIS A 136 16.85 12.15 -18.05
C HIS A 136 15.43 11.53 -18.01
N LEU A 137 15.23 10.35 -17.40
CA LEU A 137 13.95 9.69 -17.26
C LEU A 137 13.40 9.68 -15.82
N ARG A 138 14.12 10.25 -14.84
CA ARG A 138 13.71 10.23 -13.43
C ARG A 138 12.29 10.78 -13.24
N GLY A 139 12.00 11.95 -13.81
CA GLY A 139 10.66 12.54 -13.70
C GLY A 139 9.56 11.65 -14.28
N ALA A 140 9.79 11.05 -15.46
CA ALA A 140 8.85 10.11 -16.07
C ALA A 140 8.67 8.83 -15.24
N SER A 141 9.75 8.32 -14.64
CA SER A 141 9.74 7.12 -13.80
C SER A 141 8.96 7.33 -12.50
N PHE A 142 9.17 8.44 -11.82
CA PHE A 142 8.37 8.81 -10.64
C PHE A 142 6.92 9.08 -11.02
N GLY A 143 6.67 9.76 -12.16
CA GLY A 143 5.33 10.00 -12.67
C GLY A 143 4.57 8.71 -12.96
N LEU A 144 5.21 7.74 -13.65
CA LEU A 144 4.61 6.43 -13.91
C LEU A 144 4.27 5.70 -12.61
N ARG A 145 5.21 5.60 -11.68
CA ARG A 145 4.99 4.95 -10.39
C ARG A 145 3.83 5.61 -9.64
N GLN A 146 3.82 6.94 -9.55
CA GLN A 146 2.77 7.68 -8.84
C GLN A 146 1.40 7.51 -9.53
N SER A 147 1.36 7.46 -10.86
CA SER A 147 0.12 7.20 -11.59
C SER A 147 -0.43 5.82 -11.27
N LEU A 148 0.44 4.79 -11.17
CA LEU A 148 0.02 3.45 -10.81
C LEU A 148 -0.45 3.36 -9.34
N ASP A 149 0.20 4.06 -8.41
CA ASP A 149 -0.28 4.22 -7.02
C ASP A 149 -1.71 4.82 -7.02
N THR A 150 -1.93 5.91 -7.77
CA THR A 150 -3.24 6.57 -7.85
C THR A 150 -4.31 5.67 -8.45
N VAL A 151 -3.97 4.90 -9.50
CA VAL A 151 -4.88 3.91 -10.08
C VAL A 151 -5.25 2.84 -9.04
N GLY A 152 -4.28 2.34 -8.27
CA GLY A 152 -4.53 1.38 -7.20
C GLY A 152 -5.43 1.95 -6.08
N ALA A 153 -5.15 3.19 -5.67
CA ALA A 153 -5.94 3.90 -4.68
C ALA A 153 -7.39 4.18 -5.13
N PHE A 154 -7.63 4.35 -6.43
CA PHE A 154 -8.97 4.48 -7.00
C PHE A 154 -9.68 3.13 -7.13
N LEU A 155 -8.99 2.11 -7.66
CA LEU A 155 -9.58 0.79 -7.89
C LEU A 155 -9.93 0.06 -6.60
N GLY A 156 -9.14 0.24 -5.52
CA GLY A 156 -9.37 -0.42 -4.24
C GLY A 156 -10.78 -0.16 -3.68
N PRO A 157 -11.17 1.09 -3.40
CA PRO A 157 -12.51 1.43 -2.92
C PRO A 157 -13.63 1.05 -3.90
N LEU A 158 -13.37 1.16 -5.21
CA LEU A 158 -14.34 0.79 -6.24
C LEU A 158 -14.65 -0.71 -6.20
N LEU A 159 -13.60 -1.55 -6.13
CA LEU A 159 -13.72 -3.00 -5.98
C LEU A 159 -14.40 -3.35 -4.66
N ALA A 160 -13.99 -2.73 -3.56
CA ALA A 160 -14.60 -2.96 -2.25
C ALA A 160 -16.11 -2.67 -2.26
N THR A 161 -16.52 -1.54 -2.83
CA THR A 161 -17.93 -1.17 -2.95
C THR A 161 -18.69 -2.14 -3.85
N GLY A 162 -18.12 -2.51 -5.01
CA GLY A 162 -18.74 -3.47 -5.92
C GLY A 162 -18.93 -4.85 -5.26
N LEU A 163 -17.93 -5.31 -4.51
CA LEU A 163 -18.01 -6.58 -3.79
C LEU A 163 -19.01 -6.53 -2.62
N MET A 164 -19.13 -5.39 -1.92
CA MET A 164 -20.17 -5.20 -0.89
C MET A 164 -21.58 -5.38 -1.44
N LEU A 165 -21.84 -4.88 -2.65
CA LEU A 165 -23.13 -5.04 -3.32
C LEU A 165 -23.40 -6.49 -3.72
N LEU A 166 -22.35 -7.24 -4.09
CA LEU A 166 -22.47 -8.64 -4.51
C LEU A 166 -22.60 -9.61 -3.34
N TRP A 167 -21.94 -9.34 -2.21
CA TRP A 167 -21.88 -10.25 -1.04
C TRP A 167 -22.65 -9.74 0.17
N ALA A 168 -23.79 -9.11 -0.05
CA ALA A 168 -24.74 -8.74 1.02
C ALA A 168 -24.09 -8.08 2.26
N ASN A 169 -23.10 -7.21 2.02
CA ASN A 169 -22.38 -6.46 3.05
C ASN A 169 -21.48 -7.31 3.99
N ASP A 170 -20.93 -8.41 3.51
CA ASP A 170 -19.94 -9.18 4.27
C ASP A 170 -18.54 -8.52 4.22
N PHE A 171 -18.25 -7.64 5.17
CA PHE A 171 -16.95 -6.97 5.30
C PHE A 171 -15.78 -7.94 5.39
N ARG A 172 -15.95 -9.05 6.14
CA ARG A 172 -14.86 -10.00 6.38
C ARG A 172 -14.48 -10.75 5.11
N ALA A 173 -15.45 -11.14 4.30
CA ALA A 173 -15.21 -11.77 3.00
C ALA A 173 -14.37 -10.84 2.10
N ILE A 174 -14.69 -9.53 2.06
CA ILE A 174 -13.94 -8.55 1.27
C ILE A 174 -12.52 -8.37 1.82
N PHE A 175 -12.35 -8.34 3.15
CA PHE A 175 -11.01 -8.25 3.76
C PHE A 175 -10.15 -9.48 3.44
N TRP A 176 -10.74 -10.68 3.37
CA TRP A 176 -10.05 -11.88 2.89
C TRP A 176 -9.66 -11.78 1.42
N ILE A 177 -10.53 -11.24 0.56
CA ILE A 177 -10.20 -11.03 -0.86
C ILE A 177 -9.03 -10.04 -1.01
N ALA A 178 -8.99 -9.00 -0.17
CA ALA A 178 -7.90 -8.03 -0.19
C ALA A 178 -6.52 -8.66 0.13
N VAL A 179 -6.47 -9.84 0.76
CA VAL A 179 -5.22 -10.60 0.96
C VAL A 179 -4.58 -10.98 -0.38
N ILE A 180 -5.40 -11.30 -1.40
CA ILE A 180 -4.91 -11.80 -2.70
C ILE A 180 -3.99 -10.77 -3.38
N PRO A 181 -4.43 -9.54 -3.69
CA PRO A 181 -3.52 -8.57 -4.32
C PRO A 181 -2.34 -8.19 -3.42
N GLY A 182 -2.50 -8.20 -2.09
CA GLY A 182 -1.39 -7.96 -1.17
C GLY A 182 -0.29 -9.02 -1.24
N THR A 183 -0.65 -10.30 -1.28
CA THR A 183 0.29 -11.41 -1.42
C THR A 183 0.94 -11.43 -2.81
N LEU A 184 0.18 -11.14 -3.86
CA LEU A 184 0.71 -11.03 -5.22
C LEU A 184 1.76 -9.90 -5.33
N ALA A 185 1.54 -8.77 -4.67
CA ALA A 185 2.51 -7.67 -4.63
C ALA A 185 3.84 -8.10 -4.03
N VAL A 186 3.81 -8.82 -2.89
CA VAL A 186 5.01 -9.33 -2.22
C VAL A 186 5.73 -10.37 -3.10
N THR A 187 4.99 -11.31 -3.67
CA THR A 187 5.54 -12.34 -4.55
C THR A 187 6.22 -11.73 -5.77
N LEU A 188 5.58 -10.75 -6.41
CA LEU A 188 6.14 -10.06 -7.59
C LEU A 188 7.45 -9.35 -7.24
N LEU A 189 7.51 -8.66 -6.09
CA LEU A 189 8.73 -7.98 -5.64
C LEU A 189 9.85 -8.95 -5.23
N PHE A 190 9.49 -10.13 -4.71
CA PHE A 190 10.46 -11.15 -4.31
C PHE A 190 11.15 -11.79 -5.52
N LEU A 191 10.41 -12.00 -6.62
CA LEU A 191 10.91 -12.66 -7.83
C LEU A 191 11.77 -11.76 -8.73
N GLU A 192 11.68 -10.42 -8.58
CA GLU A 192 12.49 -9.43 -9.31
C GLU A 192 13.89 -9.26 -8.69
#